data_6eadb4eec7a502a96a1919545ffee32d
#
_entry.id   6eadb4eec7a502a96a1919545ffee32d
#
_cell.length_a   1.000
_cell.length_b   1.000
_cell.length_c   1.000
_cell.angle_alpha   90.00
_cell.angle_beta   90.00
_cell.angle_gamma   90.00
#
_symmetry.space_group_name_H-M   'P 1'
#
loop_
_entity.id
_entity.type
_entity.pdbx_description
1 polymer ?
#
loop_
_entity_poly.entity_id
_entity_poly.type
_entity_poly.pdbx_seq_one_letter_code
_entity_poly.pdbx_strand_id
1 'polypeptide(L)'
;MANVFLSAGFATIGQGAGPMIVTQRAGLFAQQGLDVEVRIMNGAPNVVRGLMSGAIQFGNLAAPSLLKAVLLGEADTVFLTGGINQQFLVGRPGLTDRSQLSGAKIAIANDGGFNDILVHFVIEQLARQGIASVGTAPSSERSLDSLMHGDCDAAIFSPPLAIVARQKGCSFLVDFAEYGLNYALGGIAARRAYIEEHPDIVTKFIKAYVAGMHRYRTDRSFTVGVQQDYRRLDDRSVAEQTYDITQPGMPKVPYPVTAALATALRLMGRTFPAAANADAGRFVEDRFLRAIEESGFIESLYGTRT
;
A
#
# COMPACT_ATOMS: atom_id res chain seq x y z
N MET A 1 -3.38 33.16 -9.25
CA MET A 1 -2.06 32.89 -8.62
C MET A 1 -1.46 31.69 -9.32
N ALA A 2 -0.15 31.63 -9.50
CA ALA A 2 0.51 30.42 -10.04
C ALA A 2 0.37 29.26 -9.04
N ASN A 3 0.21 28.03 -9.58
CA ASN A 3 0.18 26.84 -8.74
C ASN A 3 1.56 26.60 -8.09
N VAL A 4 1.56 26.06 -6.87
CA VAL A 4 2.79 25.65 -6.19
C VAL A 4 3.26 24.32 -6.79
N PHE A 5 4.48 24.30 -7.35
CA PHE A 5 5.06 23.08 -7.89
C PHE A 5 5.55 22.16 -6.78
N LEU A 6 5.24 20.88 -6.89
CA LEU A 6 5.63 19.80 -5.95
C LEU A 6 5.97 18.53 -6.71
N SER A 7 6.80 17.70 -6.10
CA SER A 7 7.03 16.33 -6.55
C SER A 7 6.51 15.33 -5.53
N ALA A 8 5.77 14.34 -5.99
CA ALA A 8 5.31 13.21 -5.20
C ALA A 8 5.82 11.90 -5.79
N GLY A 9 6.29 10.98 -4.95
CA GLY A 9 6.85 9.71 -5.38
C GLY A 9 6.05 8.52 -4.91
N PHE A 10 6.05 7.43 -5.68
CA PHE A 10 5.55 6.14 -5.22
C PHE A 10 6.55 5.02 -5.50
N ALA A 11 6.58 4.03 -4.60
CA ALA A 11 7.62 3.00 -4.61
C ALA A 11 7.58 2.13 -5.87
N THR A 12 6.38 1.69 -6.29
CA THR A 12 6.18 0.79 -7.43
C THR A 12 4.85 1.09 -8.12
N ILE A 13 4.67 0.61 -9.35
CA ILE A 13 3.38 0.64 -10.07
C ILE A 13 2.40 -0.37 -9.41
N GLY A 14 2.32 -0.34 -8.10
CA GLY A 14 1.42 -1.16 -7.31
C GLY A 14 0.07 -0.49 -7.07
N GLN A 15 -0.76 -1.17 -6.28
CA GLN A 15 -2.11 -0.74 -5.94
C GLN A 15 -2.14 0.61 -5.20
N GLY A 16 -1.17 0.84 -4.30
CA GLY A 16 -1.08 2.08 -3.53
C GLY A 16 -0.88 3.35 -4.36
N ALA A 17 -0.32 3.24 -5.58
CA ALA A 17 -0.17 4.37 -6.48
C ALA A 17 -1.51 4.86 -7.09
N GLY A 18 -2.50 3.96 -7.20
CA GLY A 18 -3.77 4.21 -7.89
C GLY A 18 -4.48 5.50 -7.48
N PRO A 19 -4.76 5.75 -6.19
CA PRO A 19 -5.43 6.97 -5.76
C PRO A 19 -4.65 8.25 -6.10
N MET A 20 -3.32 8.24 -5.97
CA MET A 20 -2.49 9.39 -6.30
C MET A 20 -2.54 9.71 -7.81
N ILE A 21 -2.48 8.68 -8.66
CA ILE A 21 -2.59 8.83 -10.11
C ILE A 21 -4.00 9.31 -10.50
N VAL A 22 -5.05 8.77 -9.88
CA VAL A 22 -6.43 9.23 -10.06
C VAL A 22 -6.57 10.71 -9.66
N THR A 23 -5.98 11.10 -8.54
CA THR A 23 -5.96 12.51 -8.08
C THR A 23 -5.34 13.43 -9.11
N GLN A 24 -4.17 13.02 -9.65
CA GLN A 24 -3.46 13.79 -10.68
C GLN A 24 -4.26 13.86 -11.99
N ARG A 25 -4.71 12.72 -12.51
CA ARG A 25 -5.44 12.63 -13.78
C ARG A 25 -6.80 13.33 -13.75
N ALA A 26 -7.44 13.41 -12.59
CA ALA A 26 -8.67 14.15 -12.38
C ALA A 26 -8.46 15.67 -12.16
N GLY A 27 -7.22 16.17 -12.18
CA GLY A 27 -6.89 17.57 -11.97
C GLY A 27 -7.15 18.09 -10.54
N LEU A 28 -7.30 17.19 -9.56
CA LEU A 28 -7.72 17.56 -8.20
C LEU A 28 -6.61 18.28 -7.43
N PHE A 29 -5.34 18.03 -7.75
CA PHE A 29 -4.24 18.84 -7.21
C PHE A 29 -4.31 20.27 -7.70
N ALA A 30 -4.56 20.48 -9.00
CA ALA A 30 -4.69 21.82 -9.57
C ALA A 30 -5.85 22.60 -8.97
N GLN A 31 -6.98 21.95 -8.63
CA GLN A 31 -8.10 22.58 -7.92
C GLN A 31 -7.73 23.09 -6.52
N GLN A 32 -6.67 22.55 -5.91
CA GLN A 32 -6.12 23.03 -4.64
C GLN A 32 -4.95 24.02 -4.85
N GLY A 33 -4.68 24.46 -6.08
CA GLY A 33 -3.57 25.36 -6.40
C GLY A 33 -2.20 24.68 -6.36
N LEU A 34 -2.14 23.36 -6.56
CA LEU A 34 -0.91 22.57 -6.59
C LEU A 34 -0.64 22.06 -8.02
N ASP A 35 0.60 22.16 -8.45
CA ASP A 35 1.12 21.49 -9.64
C ASP A 35 2.00 20.32 -9.18
N VAL A 36 1.48 19.09 -9.26
CA VAL A 36 2.12 17.90 -8.67
C VAL A 36 2.65 16.98 -9.76
N GLU A 37 3.96 16.89 -9.85
CA GLU A 37 4.62 15.85 -10.63
C GLU A 37 4.65 14.54 -9.86
N VAL A 38 4.07 13.47 -10.41
CA VAL A 38 4.03 12.14 -9.78
C VAL A 38 5.06 11.23 -10.43
N ARG A 39 5.97 10.67 -9.63
CA ARG A 39 7.15 9.90 -10.09
C ARG A 39 7.18 8.48 -9.53
N ILE A 40 7.65 7.53 -10.36
CA ILE A 40 8.00 6.17 -9.89
C ILE A 40 9.42 6.20 -9.32
N MET A 41 9.60 5.76 -8.08
CA MET A 41 10.89 5.80 -7.37
C MET A 41 11.63 4.45 -7.39
N ASN A 42 11.04 3.40 -7.95
CA ASN A 42 11.64 2.05 -8.06
C ASN A 42 12.12 1.49 -6.70
N GLY A 43 11.22 1.49 -5.73
CA GLY A 43 11.41 0.89 -4.42
C GLY A 43 11.19 1.85 -3.25
N ALA A 44 10.71 1.32 -2.13
CA ALA A 44 10.41 2.09 -0.93
C ALA A 44 11.66 2.78 -0.32
N PRO A 45 12.86 2.20 -0.32
CA PRO A 45 14.07 2.90 0.12
C PRO A 45 14.37 4.16 -0.70
N ASN A 46 14.07 4.15 -2.01
CA ASN A 46 14.25 5.32 -2.86
C ASN A 46 13.24 6.43 -2.53
N VAL A 47 12.00 6.06 -2.16
CA VAL A 47 11.02 7.04 -1.68
C VAL A 47 11.52 7.71 -0.41
N VAL A 48 12.03 6.95 0.57
CA VAL A 48 12.61 7.50 1.81
C VAL A 48 13.76 8.45 1.49
N ARG A 49 14.71 8.05 0.65
CA ARG A 49 15.82 8.92 0.22
C ARG A 49 15.33 10.20 -0.47
N GLY A 50 14.32 10.07 -1.34
CA GLY A 50 13.72 11.22 -2.02
C GLY A 50 13.06 12.21 -1.06
N LEU A 51 12.38 11.74 -0.02
CA LEU A 51 11.81 12.56 1.04
C LEU A 51 12.92 13.29 1.83
N MET A 52 13.96 12.56 2.22
CA MET A 52 15.05 13.13 3.03
C MET A 52 15.88 14.15 2.26
N SER A 53 16.12 13.94 0.96
CA SER A 53 16.83 14.88 0.10
C SER A 53 15.99 16.09 -0.35
N GLY A 54 14.66 16.05 -0.13
CA GLY A 54 13.72 17.04 -0.66
C GLY A 54 13.41 16.90 -2.15
N ALA A 55 13.91 15.85 -2.81
CA ALA A 55 13.61 15.58 -4.22
C ALA A 55 12.11 15.26 -4.47
N ILE A 56 11.42 14.78 -3.45
CA ILE A 56 9.96 14.68 -3.38
C ILE A 56 9.50 15.21 -2.02
N GLN A 57 8.32 15.82 -1.98
CA GLN A 57 7.70 16.34 -0.77
C GLN A 57 6.77 15.31 -0.12
N PHE A 58 6.14 14.48 -0.95
CA PHE A 58 5.23 13.43 -0.51
C PHE A 58 5.64 12.09 -1.12
N GLY A 59 5.55 11.02 -0.32
CA GLY A 59 5.92 9.68 -0.76
C GLY A 59 4.85 8.65 -0.43
N ASN A 60 4.45 7.83 -1.41
CA ASN A 60 3.61 6.66 -1.17
C ASN A 60 4.48 5.40 -1.11
N LEU A 61 4.49 4.74 0.04
CA LEU A 61 5.33 3.56 0.27
C LEU A 61 4.75 2.63 1.34
N ALA A 62 5.21 1.38 1.31
CA ALA A 62 4.95 0.43 2.39
C ALA A 62 5.76 0.77 3.64
N ALA A 63 5.18 0.49 4.81
CA ALA A 63 5.71 0.90 6.11
C ALA A 63 7.12 0.39 6.45
N PRO A 64 7.53 -0.86 6.18
CA PRO A 64 8.78 -1.39 6.72
C PRO A 64 10.02 -0.54 6.42
N SER A 65 10.13 -0.02 5.19
CA SER A 65 11.29 0.81 4.81
C SER A 65 11.32 2.15 5.55
N LEU A 66 10.16 2.80 5.74
CA LEU A 66 10.07 4.03 6.52
C LEU A 66 10.36 3.77 7.99
N LEU A 67 9.71 2.75 8.57
CA LEU A 67 9.91 2.39 9.97
C LEU A 67 11.38 2.10 10.27
N LYS A 68 12.04 1.31 9.42
CA LYS A 68 13.46 0.99 9.56
C LYS A 68 14.35 2.22 9.50
N ALA A 69 14.16 3.08 8.50
CA ALA A 69 14.97 4.29 8.33
C ALA A 69 14.81 5.26 9.52
N VAL A 70 13.59 5.43 10.04
CA VAL A 70 13.34 6.28 11.22
C VAL A 70 13.97 5.67 12.48
N LEU A 71 13.88 4.36 12.67
CA LEU A 71 14.46 3.67 13.83
C LEU A 71 15.99 3.68 13.82
N LEU A 72 16.61 3.72 12.64
CA LEU A 72 18.06 3.88 12.49
C LEU A 72 18.52 5.34 12.63
N GLY A 73 17.59 6.30 12.73
CA GLY A 73 17.92 7.72 12.74
C GLY A 73 18.32 8.29 11.36
N GLU A 74 18.10 7.53 10.29
CA GLU A 74 18.40 7.91 8.90
C GLU A 74 17.31 8.80 8.28
N ALA A 75 16.13 8.81 8.88
CA ALA A 75 14.99 9.59 8.39
C ALA A 75 14.17 10.16 9.54
N ASP A 76 13.56 11.32 9.31
CA ASP A 76 12.54 11.92 10.18
C ASP A 76 11.26 12.13 9.36
N THR A 77 10.55 11.04 9.14
CA THR A 77 9.36 10.98 8.28
C THR A 77 8.21 10.29 9.00
N VAL A 78 6.98 10.69 8.66
CA VAL A 78 5.75 10.11 9.21
C VAL A 78 4.72 9.87 8.13
N PHE A 79 3.79 8.96 8.40
CA PHE A 79 2.61 8.74 7.57
C PHE A 79 1.53 9.78 7.89
N LEU A 80 1.05 10.44 6.83
CA LEU A 80 -0.07 11.38 6.86
C LEU A 80 -1.40 10.68 6.56
N THR A 81 -1.34 9.57 5.79
CA THR A 81 -2.52 8.77 5.45
C THR A 81 -2.19 7.29 5.55
N GLY A 82 -3.23 6.48 5.68
CA GLY A 82 -3.14 5.06 5.34
C GLY A 82 -3.08 4.84 3.82
N GLY A 83 -2.75 3.64 3.41
CA GLY A 83 -2.61 3.25 2.00
C GLY A 83 -3.41 2.00 1.66
N ILE A 84 -3.74 1.84 0.39
CA ILE A 84 -4.38 0.63 -0.13
C ILE A 84 -3.29 -0.38 -0.41
N ASN A 85 -3.41 -1.55 0.20
CA ASN A 85 -2.43 -2.60 0.02
C ASN A 85 -3.05 -3.99 0.20
N GLN A 86 -4.05 -4.29 -0.62
CA GLN A 86 -4.67 -5.61 -0.59
C GLN A 86 -3.70 -6.65 -1.11
N GLN A 87 -3.52 -7.72 -0.36
CA GLN A 87 -2.63 -8.81 -0.68
C GLN A 87 -3.37 -10.14 -0.57
N PHE A 88 -2.94 -11.10 -1.37
CA PHE A 88 -3.44 -12.46 -1.35
C PHE A 88 -2.29 -13.44 -1.25
N LEU A 89 -2.43 -14.46 -0.41
CA LEU A 89 -1.62 -15.67 -0.56
C LEU A 89 -2.23 -16.46 -1.70
N VAL A 90 -1.47 -16.66 -2.76
CA VAL A 90 -1.88 -17.32 -4.00
C VAL A 90 -1.18 -18.65 -4.11
N GLY A 91 -1.95 -19.73 -4.21
CA GLY A 91 -1.46 -21.09 -4.42
C GLY A 91 -1.25 -21.40 -5.90
N ARG A 92 -0.25 -22.22 -6.22
CA ARG A 92 -0.02 -22.74 -7.58
C ARG A 92 -1.24 -23.50 -8.11
N PRO A 93 -1.35 -23.74 -9.42
CA PRO A 93 -2.42 -24.56 -9.98
C PRO A 93 -2.54 -25.92 -9.25
N GLY A 94 -3.77 -26.29 -8.90
CA GLY A 94 -4.06 -27.51 -8.14
C GLY A 94 -4.06 -27.34 -6.61
N LEU A 95 -3.55 -26.25 -6.07
CA LEU A 95 -3.61 -25.92 -4.65
C LEU A 95 -4.75 -24.92 -4.43
N THR A 96 -5.92 -25.44 -4.06
CA THR A 96 -7.18 -24.68 -4.09
C THR A 96 -7.73 -24.30 -2.72
N ASP A 97 -7.16 -24.87 -1.64
CA ASP A 97 -7.60 -24.61 -0.27
C ASP A 97 -6.40 -24.48 0.67
N ARG A 98 -6.52 -23.58 1.66
CA ARG A 98 -5.43 -23.33 2.64
C ARG A 98 -5.08 -24.54 3.50
N SER A 99 -6.00 -25.49 3.71
CA SER A 99 -5.72 -26.74 4.44
C SER A 99 -4.63 -27.59 3.77
N GLN A 100 -4.45 -27.44 2.46
CA GLN A 100 -3.43 -28.13 1.67
C GLN A 100 -2.02 -27.55 1.83
N LEU A 101 -1.85 -26.47 2.61
CA LEU A 101 -0.56 -25.80 2.82
C LEU A 101 0.34 -26.52 3.84
N SER A 102 -0.10 -27.64 4.44
CA SER A 102 0.78 -28.40 5.33
C SER A 102 1.99 -28.93 4.57
N GLY A 103 3.20 -28.59 5.02
CA GLY A 103 4.46 -28.91 4.34
C GLY A 103 4.80 -28.05 3.13
N ALA A 104 3.94 -27.09 2.77
CA ALA A 104 4.13 -26.20 1.62
C ALA A 104 5.25 -25.17 1.84
N LYS A 105 5.78 -24.65 0.73
CA LYS A 105 6.79 -23.59 0.71
C LYS A 105 6.20 -22.31 0.14
N ILE A 106 6.23 -21.22 0.91
CA ILE A 106 5.82 -19.89 0.48
C ILE A 106 7.03 -19.11 -0.02
N ALA A 107 6.89 -18.46 -1.17
CA ALA A 107 7.95 -17.65 -1.77
C ALA A 107 8.33 -16.44 -0.91
N ILE A 108 9.62 -16.24 -0.68
CA ILE A 108 10.21 -15.03 -0.08
C ILE A 108 11.20 -14.41 -1.08
N ALA A 109 11.03 -13.13 -1.40
CA ALA A 109 11.87 -12.43 -2.38
C ALA A 109 13.00 -11.61 -1.73
N ASN A 110 12.76 -11.00 -0.57
CA ASN A 110 13.70 -10.09 0.10
C ASN A 110 13.58 -10.20 1.62
N ASP A 111 14.66 -10.55 2.30
CA ASP A 111 14.73 -10.58 3.77
C ASP A 111 14.41 -9.21 4.38
N GLY A 112 13.43 -9.17 5.30
CA GLY A 112 12.98 -7.98 6.00
C GLY A 112 12.17 -6.99 5.14
N GLY A 113 11.80 -7.38 3.92
CA GLY A 113 10.92 -6.60 3.05
C GLY A 113 9.44 -6.75 3.42
N PHE A 114 8.59 -5.99 2.72
CA PHE A 114 7.14 -6.01 2.97
C PHE A 114 6.52 -7.41 2.82
N ASN A 115 6.85 -8.12 1.75
CA ASN A 115 6.33 -9.47 1.50
C ASN A 115 6.84 -10.47 2.54
N ASP A 116 8.09 -10.35 2.98
CA ASP A 116 8.65 -11.20 4.03
C ASP A 116 7.87 -11.09 5.34
N ILE A 117 7.53 -9.87 5.75
CA ILE A 117 6.68 -9.62 6.92
C ILE A 117 5.32 -10.32 6.79
N LEU A 118 4.70 -10.25 5.61
CA LEU A 118 3.42 -10.89 5.36
C LEU A 118 3.52 -12.43 5.30
N VAL A 119 4.61 -12.97 4.76
CA VAL A 119 4.86 -14.42 4.75
C VAL A 119 4.98 -14.94 6.18
N HIS A 120 5.80 -14.32 7.00
CA HIS A 120 5.93 -14.71 8.40
C HIS A 120 4.63 -14.55 9.19
N PHE A 121 3.88 -13.48 8.92
CA PHE A 121 2.56 -13.30 9.51
C PHE A 121 1.60 -14.43 9.13
N VAL A 122 1.49 -14.77 7.83
CA VAL A 122 0.54 -15.80 7.40
C VAL A 122 0.94 -17.18 7.90
N ILE A 123 2.23 -17.50 7.97
CA ILE A 123 2.71 -18.77 8.58
C ILE A 123 2.25 -18.87 10.04
N GLU A 124 2.36 -17.78 10.83
CA GLU A 124 1.83 -17.75 12.20
C GLU A 124 0.31 -18.01 12.26
N GLN A 125 -0.45 -17.38 11.35
CA GLN A 125 -1.91 -17.57 11.34
C GLN A 125 -2.30 -18.99 10.92
N LEU A 126 -1.61 -19.57 9.94
CA LEU A 126 -1.83 -20.96 9.50
C LEU A 126 -1.51 -21.95 10.64
N ALA A 127 -0.40 -21.74 11.36
CA ALA A 127 -0.04 -22.57 12.51
C ALA A 127 -1.10 -22.53 13.61
N ARG A 128 -1.70 -21.36 13.90
CA ARG A 128 -2.82 -21.22 14.84
C ARG A 128 -4.10 -21.96 14.39
N GLN A 129 -4.24 -22.21 13.09
CA GLN A 129 -5.34 -22.97 12.50
C GLN A 129 -5.01 -24.47 12.36
N GLY A 130 -3.88 -24.92 12.91
CA GLY A 130 -3.46 -26.34 12.88
C GLY A 130 -2.75 -26.74 11.56
N ILE A 131 -2.48 -25.80 10.66
CA ILE A 131 -1.73 -26.05 9.42
C ILE A 131 -0.23 -25.90 9.75
N ALA A 132 0.42 -27.02 9.94
CA ALA A 132 1.80 -27.06 10.43
C ALA A 132 2.82 -27.22 9.28
N SER A 133 4.10 -26.98 9.63
CA SER A 133 5.25 -27.26 8.74
C SER A 133 5.27 -26.41 7.45
N VAL A 134 4.65 -25.23 7.45
CA VAL A 134 4.76 -24.30 6.33
C VAL A 134 6.13 -23.65 6.35
N GLY A 135 6.91 -23.88 5.30
CA GLY A 135 8.25 -23.33 5.13
C GLY A 135 8.29 -22.15 4.17
N THR A 136 9.51 -21.65 3.93
CA THR A 136 9.77 -20.62 2.94
C THR A 136 10.70 -21.12 1.84
N ALA A 137 10.58 -20.57 0.63
CA ALA A 137 11.50 -20.83 -0.47
C ALA A 137 12.01 -19.49 -1.02
N PRO A 138 13.32 -19.37 -1.31
CA PRO A 138 13.83 -18.23 -2.04
C PRO A 138 13.09 -18.07 -3.37
N SER A 139 12.70 -16.85 -3.68
CA SER A 139 12.07 -16.54 -4.96
C SER A 139 12.77 -15.34 -5.60
N SER A 140 12.86 -15.36 -6.93
CA SER A 140 13.29 -14.20 -7.69
C SER A 140 12.22 -13.10 -7.67
N GLU A 141 12.55 -11.92 -8.16
CA GLU A 141 11.57 -10.82 -8.35
C GLU A 141 10.36 -11.22 -9.24
N ARG A 142 10.45 -12.34 -9.95
CA ARG A 142 9.38 -12.93 -10.77
C ARG A 142 8.66 -14.07 -10.06
N SER A 143 8.14 -13.79 -8.89
CA SER A 143 7.46 -14.78 -8.04
C SER A 143 6.31 -15.55 -8.75
N LEU A 144 5.67 -14.97 -9.77
CA LEU A 144 4.65 -15.67 -10.55
C LEU A 144 5.24 -16.80 -11.41
N ASP A 145 6.40 -16.55 -12.04
CA ASP A 145 7.07 -17.58 -12.83
C ASP A 145 7.52 -18.74 -11.93
N SER A 146 8.11 -18.44 -10.77
CA SER A 146 8.49 -19.45 -9.77
C SER A 146 7.29 -20.26 -9.28
N LEU A 147 6.13 -19.60 -9.08
CA LEU A 147 4.89 -20.28 -8.70
C LEU A 147 4.38 -21.21 -9.81
N MET A 148 4.44 -20.76 -11.06
CA MET A 148 4.00 -21.55 -12.23
C MET A 148 4.93 -22.73 -12.56
N HIS A 149 6.24 -22.61 -12.27
CA HIS A 149 7.22 -23.70 -12.46
C HIS A 149 7.23 -24.69 -11.27
N GLY A 150 6.57 -24.34 -10.15
CA GLY A 150 6.55 -25.21 -8.96
C GLY A 150 7.79 -25.08 -8.07
N ASP A 151 8.59 -24.03 -8.21
CA ASP A 151 9.71 -23.74 -7.31
C ASP A 151 9.24 -23.40 -5.89
N CYS A 152 7.99 -22.91 -5.78
CA CYS A 152 7.25 -22.70 -4.55
C CYS A 152 5.79 -23.13 -4.71
N ASP A 153 5.10 -23.40 -3.60
CA ASP A 153 3.70 -23.81 -3.59
C ASP A 153 2.75 -22.64 -3.51
N ALA A 154 3.18 -21.54 -2.88
CA ALA A 154 2.40 -20.32 -2.76
C ALA A 154 3.30 -19.08 -2.78
N ALA A 155 2.71 -17.94 -3.15
CA ALA A 155 3.36 -16.63 -3.15
C ALA A 155 2.36 -15.52 -2.79
N ILE A 156 2.87 -14.38 -2.29
CA ILE A 156 2.01 -13.23 -1.97
C ILE A 156 2.02 -12.27 -3.15
N PHE A 157 0.81 -11.99 -3.66
CA PHE A 157 0.58 -11.04 -4.74
C PHE A 157 -0.49 -10.02 -4.39
N SER A 158 -0.31 -8.80 -4.90
CA SER A 158 -1.37 -7.79 -4.96
C SER A 158 -2.00 -7.75 -6.35
N PRO A 159 -3.24 -7.26 -6.50
CA PRO A 159 -3.78 -6.91 -7.81
C PRO A 159 -2.91 -5.83 -8.51
N PRO A 160 -2.69 -5.91 -9.82
CA PRO A 160 -3.31 -6.83 -10.77
C PRO A 160 -2.66 -8.22 -10.86
N LEU A 161 -1.43 -8.42 -10.32
CA LEU A 161 -0.69 -9.67 -10.51
C LEU A 161 -1.43 -10.88 -9.93
N ALA A 162 -2.11 -10.73 -8.78
CA ALA A 162 -2.94 -11.79 -8.20
C ALA A 162 -4.07 -12.22 -9.16
N ILE A 163 -4.65 -11.29 -9.91
CA ILE A 163 -5.70 -11.57 -10.90
C ILE A 163 -5.11 -12.33 -12.09
N VAL A 164 -3.97 -11.89 -12.60
CA VAL A 164 -3.25 -12.58 -13.68
C VAL A 164 -2.88 -14.02 -13.26
N ALA A 165 -2.44 -14.21 -12.02
CA ALA A 165 -2.16 -15.55 -11.48
C ALA A 165 -3.44 -16.41 -11.49
N ARG A 166 -4.58 -15.86 -11.04
CA ARG A 166 -5.86 -16.56 -11.05
C ARG A 166 -6.33 -16.95 -12.45
N GLN A 167 -6.14 -16.08 -13.45
CA GLN A 167 -6.41 -16.39 -14.87
C GLN A 167 -5.54 -17.56 -15.39
N LYS A 168 -4.36 -17.77 -14.77
CA LYS A 168 -3.45 -18.89 -15.09
C LYS A 168 -3.75 -20.17 -14.27
N GLY A 169 -4.88 -20.23 -13.55
CA GLY A 169 -5.31 -21.40 -12.78
C GLY A 169 -4.82 -21.44 -11.34
N CYS A 170 -4.19 -20.38 -10.85
CA CYS A 170 -3.85 -20.23 -9.43
C CYS A 170 -5.09 -19.90 -8.59
N SER A 171 -5.06 -20.20 -7.29
CA SER A 171 -6.17 -19.95 -6.37
C SER A 171 -5.78 -18.97 -5.25
N PHE A 172 -6.71 -18.12 -4.83
CA PHE A 172 -6.55 -17.30 -3.63
C PHE A 172 -6.80 -18.18 -2.40
N LEU A 173 -5.77 -18.37 -1.58
CA LEU A 173 -5.82 -19.21 -0.39
C LEU A 173 -6.10 -18.40 0.88
N VAL A 174 -5.59 -17.16 0.92
CA VAL A 174 -5.79 -16.22 2.02
C VAL A 174 -5.94 -14.83 1.44
N ASP A 175 -6.98 -14.11 1.87
CA ASP A 175 -7.09 -12.66 1.71
C ASP A 175 -6.58 -12.00 3.00
N PHE A 176 -5.55 -11.17 2.93
CA PHE A 176 -5.02 -10.46 4.10
C PHE A 176 -6.00 -9.45 4.70
N ALA A 177 -7.09 -9.13 3.98
CA ALA A 177 -8.21 -8.37 4.51
C ALA A 177 -8.90 -9.08 5.69
N GLU A 178 -8.91 -10.42 5.72
CA GLU A 178 -9.44 -11.23 6.83
C GLU A 178 -8.77 -10.90 8.17
N TYR A 179 -7.57 -10.35 8.12
CA TYR A 179 -6.75 -9.97 9.28
C TYR A 179 -6.63 -8.46 9.49
N GLY A 180 -7.41 -7.66 8.75
CA GLY A 180 -7.34 -6.20 8.81
C GLY A 180 -6.06 -5.60 8.21
N LEU A 181 -5.32 -6.35 7.40
CA LEU A 181 -4.04 -5.91 6.82
C LEU A 181 -4.16 -5.36 5.39
N ASN A 182 -5.35 -5.30 4.83
CA ASN A 182 -5.60 -4.82 3.46
C ASN A 182 -5.39 -3.31 3.26
N TYR A 183 -5.42 -2.53 4.36
CA TYR A 183 -5.36 -1.07 4.29
C TYR A 183 -4.18 -0.46 5.08
N ALA A 184 -3.45 -1.25 5.83
CA ALA A 184 -2.78 -0.78 7.02
C ALA A 184 -1.26 -0.63 6.93
N LEU A 185 -0.61 -1.15 5.89
CA LEU A 185 0.84 -1.29 5.90
C LEU A 185 1.56 -0.29 4.99
N GLY A 186 1.18 0.98 5.05
CA GLY A 186 1.81 2.05 4.30
C GLY A 186 0.86 3.23 4.08
N GLY A 187 1.23 4.15 3.20
CA GLY A 187 0.43 5.33 2.89
C GLY A 187 1.26 6.47 2.32
N ILE A 188 0.68 7.65 2.34
CA ILE A 188 1.38 8.89 2.03
C ILE A 188 2.19 9.32 3.25
N ALA A 189 3.47 9.54 3.04
CA ALA A 189 4.40 10.05 4.06
C ALA A 189 5.04 11.36 3.63
N ALA A 190 5.49 12.14 4.61
CA ALA A 190 6.28 13.33 4.40
C ALA A 190 7.32 13.48 5.52
N ARG A 191 8.32 14.33 5.30
CA ARG A 191 9.33 14.71 6.30
C ARG A 191 8.69 15.63 7.34
N ARG A 192 8.95 15.42 8.63
CA ARG A 192 8.39 16.25 9.71
C ARG A 192 8.73 17.74 9.54
N ALA A 193 9.98 18.07 9.25
CA ALA A 193 10.36 19.47 9.02
C ALA A 193 9.54 20.11 7.89
N TYR A 194 9.31 19.39 6.77
CA TYR A 194 8.48 19.89 5.68
C TYR A 194 7.02 20.12 6.11
N ILE A 195 6.46 19.24 6.94
CA ILE A 195 5.10 19.37 7.49
C ILE A 195 4.96 20.62 8.34
N GLU A 196 5.96 20.92 9.17
CA GLU A 196 5.95 22.10 10.04
C GLU A 196 6.22 23.40 9.29
N GLU A 197 7.09 23.36 8.28
CA GLU A 197 7.41 24.52 7.44
C GLU A 197 6.27 24.88 6.45
N HIS A 198 5.47 23.91 6.02
CA HIS A 198 4.48 24.07 4.96
C HIS A 198 3.10 23.43 5.26
N PRO A 199 2.49 23.71 6.43
CA PRO A 199 1.24 23.04 6.84
C PRO A 199 0.06 23.28 5.87
N ASP A 200 0.01 24.45 5.24
CA ASP A 200 -1.03 24.78 4.24
C ASP A 200 -0.90 23.93 2.98
N ILE A 201 0.34 23.67 2.52
CA ILE A 201 0.60 22.83 1.36
C ILE A 201 0.23 21.38 1.68
N VAL A 202 0.58 20.90 2.87
CA VAL A 202 0.21 19.56 3.35
C VAL A 202 -1.30 19.41 3.40
N THR A 203 -2.02 20.38 3.96
CA THR A 203 -3.49 20.38 4.00
C THR A 203 -4.09 20.31 2.60
N LYS A 204 -3.63 21.14 1.67
CA LYS A 204 -4.10 21.15 0.27
C LYS A 204 -3.83 19.82 -0.43
N PHE A 205 -2.62 19.24 -0.23
CA PHE A 205 -2.25 17.96 -0.83
C PHE A 205 -3.15 16.83 -0.31
N ILE A 206 -3.33 16.73 1.01
CA ILE A 206 -4.18 15.70 1.62
C ILE A 206 -5.65 15.88 1.22
N LYS A 207 -6.14 17.12 1.16
CA LYS A 207 -7.50 17.42 0.68
C LYS A 207 -7.72 16.96 -0.76
N ALA A 208 -6.77 17.25 -1.66
CA ALA A 208 -6.81 16.75 -3.04
C ALA A 208 -6.76 15.22 -3.09
N TYR A 209 -5.89 14.59 -2.29
CA TYR A 209 -5.76 13.13 -2.24
C TYR A 209 -7.04 12.44 -1.75
N VAL A 210 -7.69 12.98 -0.71
CA VAL A 210 -9.00 12.48 -0.22
C VAL A 210 -10.08 12.60 -1.29
N ALA A 211 -10.14 13.73 -2.02
CA ALA A 211 -11.04 13.88 -3.16
C ALA A 211 -10.72 12.88 -4.28
N GLY A 212 -9.44 12.59 -4.52
CA GLY A 212 -8.99 11.55 -5.45
C GLY A 212 -9.41 10.14 -5.03
N MET A 213 -9.33 9.83 -3.74
CA MET A 213 -9.84 8.57 -3.20
C MET A 213 -11.37 8.46 -3.35
N HIS A 214 -12.09 9.55 -3.10
CA HIS A 214 -13.52 9.60 -3.39
C HIS A 214 -13.80 9.30 -4.86
N ARG A 215 -13.10 9.99 -5.78
CA ARG A 215 -13.22 9.76 -7.24
C ARG A 215 -12.90 8.32 -7.62
N TYR A 216 -11.82 7.76 -7.05
CA TYR A 216 -11.45 6.36 -7.24
C TYR A 216 -12.61 5.42 -6.88
N ARG A 217 -13.28 5.65 -5.75
CA ARG A 217 -14.37 4.80 -5.25
C ARG A 217 -15.67 4.92 -6.03
N THR A 218 -15.98 6.11 -6.53
CA THR A 218 -17.32 6.45 -7.05
C THR A 218 -17.40 6.49 -8.57
N ASP A 219 -16.27 6.67 -9.24
CA ASP A 219 -16.21 6.69 -10.72
C ASP A 219 -15.42 5.49 -11.25
N ARG A 220 -16.12 4.35 -11.33
CA ARG A 220 -15.54 3.08 -11.80
C ARG A 220 -14.93 3.21 -13.20
N SER A 221 -15.65 3.83 -14.14
CA SER A 221 -15.21 3.93 -15.53
C SER A 221 -13.91 4.71 -15.68
N PHE A 222 -13.83 5.88 -15.02
CA PHE A 222 -12.63 6.70 -14.99
C PHE A 222 -11.47 5.98 -14.33
N THR A 223 -11.70 5.37 -13.16
CA THR A 223 -10.66 4.69 -12.38
C THR A 223 -10.09 3.48 -13.11
N VAL A 224 -10.95 2.65 -13.74
CA VAL A 224 -10.52 1.52 -14.55
C VAL A 224 -9.68 1.99 -15.74
N GLY A 225 -10.11 3.05 -16.43
CA GLY A 225 -9.34 3.64 -17.55
C GLY A 225 -7.97 4.14 -17.09
N VAL A 226 -7.91 4.86 -15.98
CA VAL A 226 -6.64 5.32 -15.38
C VAL A 226 -5.75 4.15 -15.00
N GLN A 227 -6.30 3.10 -14.37
CA GLN A 227 -5.53 1.92 -13.98
C GLN A 227 -4.98 1.17 -15.18
N GLN A 228 -5.79 0.99 -16.22
CA GLN A 228 -5.35 0.35 -17.47
C GLN A 228 -4.18 1.10 -18.11
N ASP A 229 -4.31 2.42 -18.22
CA ASP A 229 -3.31 3.29 -18.87
C ASP A 229 -1.97 3.29 -18.09
N TYR A 230 -1.98 3.68 -16.80
CA TYR A 230 -0.72 3.85 -16.08
C TYR A 230 0.02 2.54 -15.78
N ARG A 231 -0.71 1.40 -15.74
CA ARG A 231 -0.13 0.07 -15.55
C ARG A 231 0.19 -0.62 -16.86
N ARG A 232 -0.21 -0.04 -17.99
CA ARG A 232 -0.05 -0.62 -19.34
C ARG A 232 -0.63 -2.03 -19.41
N LEU A 233 -1.88 -2.18 -18.96
CA LEU A 233 -2.56 -3.47 -19.00
C LEU A 233 -3.20 -3.67 -20.37
N ASP A 234 -2.79 -4.73 -21.06
CA ASP A 234 -3.36 -5.09 -22.36
C ASP A 234 -4.82 -5.55 -22.23
N ASP A 235 -5.12 -6.31 -21.18
CA ASP A 235 -6.46 -6.80 -20.87
C ASP A 235 -7.18 -5.87 -19.89
N ARG A 236 -8.20 -5.17 -20.40
CA ARG A 236 -9.07 -4.30 -19.60
C ARG A 236 -9.77 -5.05 -18.47
N SER A 237 -10.09 -6.34 -18.64
CA SER A 237 -10.75 -7.14 -17.61
C SER A 237 -9.92 -7.26 -16.34
N VAL A 238 -8.59 -7.23 -16.45
CA VAL A 238 -7.67 -7.21 -15.30
C VAL A 238 -7.79 -5.90 -14.52
N ALA A 239 -7.92 -4.76 -15.21
CA ALA A 239 -8.14 -3.47 -14.55
C ALA A 239 -9.50 -3.42 -13.85
N GLU A 240 -10.54 -3.95 -14.49
CA GLU A 240 -11.89 -4.04 -13.94
C GLU A 240 -11.94 -4.90 -12.68
N GLN A 241 -11.40 -6.12 -12.76
CA GLN A 241 -11.31 -7.00 -11.60
C GLN A 241 -10.43 -6.41 -10.49
N THR A 242 -9.34 -5.70 -10.83
CA THR A 242 -8.52 -4.98 -9.85
C THR A 242 -9.35 -3.95 -9.10
N TYR A 243 -10.15 -3.16 -9.82
CA TYR A 243 -11.05 -2.19 -9.21
C TYR A 243 -12.07 -2.87 -8.29
N ASP A 244 -12.77 -3.89 -8.81
CA ASP A 244 -13.86 -4.56 -8.11
C ASP A 244 -13.40 -5.24 -6.80
N ILE A 245 -12.16 -5.76 -6.78
CA ILE A 245 -11.55 -6.34 -5.57
C ILE A 245 -11.08 -5.25 -4.61
N THR A 246 -10.54 -4.13 -5.12
CA THR A 246 -9.88 -3.12 -4.28
C THR A 246 -10.86 -2.13 -3.66
N GLN A 247 -11.84 -1.68 -4.46
CA GLN A 247 -12.74 -0.59 -4.10
C GLN A 247 -13.52 -0.83 -2.79
N PRO A 248 -14.07 -2.04 -2.51
CA PRO A 248 -14.84 -2.28 -1.30
C PRO A 248 -14.05 -2.07 0.01
N GLY A 249 -12.75 -2.36 -0.02
CA GLY A 249 -11.87 -2.20 1.14
C GLY A 249 -11.34 -0.78 1.38
N MET A 250 -11.64 0.17 0.48
CA MET A 250 -11.14 1.54 0.65
C MET A 250 -11.97 2.32 1.67
N PRO A 251 -11.35 2.93 2.69
CA PRO A 251 -12.07 3.78 3.64
C PRO A 251 -12.47 5.11 2.99
N LYS A 252 -13.46 5.77 3.60
CA LYS A 252 -13.83 7.14 3.22
C LYS A 252 -12.76 8.13 3.67
N VAL A 253 -12.24 7.94 4.88
CA VAL A 253 -11.18 8.74 5.48
C VAL A 253 -9.94 7.87 5.62
N PRO A 254 -8.84 8.20 4.94
CA PRO A 254 -7.66 7.35 4.89
C PRO A 254 -6.73 7.53 6.11
N TYR A 255 -7.23 7.35 7.33
CA TYR A 255 -6.38 7.43 8.51
C TYR A 255 -5.26 6.40 8.49
N PRO A 256 -4.03 6.76 8.93
CA PRO A 256 -2.99 5.77 9.18
C PRO A 256 -3.44 4.80 10.27
N VAL A 257 -3.24 3.49 10.06
CA VAL A 257 -3.71 2.46 11.00
C VAL A 257 -2.59 2.07 11.96
N THR A 258 -2.53 2.72 13.11
CA THR A 258 -1.48 2.49 14.15
C THR A 258 -1.38 1.02 14.56
N ALA A 259 -2.49 0.31 14.70
CA ALA A 259 -2.49 -1.13 15.06
C ALA A 259 -1.78 -2.00 14.03
N ALA A 260 -1.87 -1.66 12.75
CA ALA A 260 -1.17 -2.38 11.71
C ALA A 260 0.32 -2.03 11.66
N LEU A 261 0.68 -0.77 11.91
CA LEU A 261 2.09 -0.38 12.08
C LEU A 261 2.71 -1.11 13.28
N ALA A 262 1.97 -1.26 14.39
CA ALA A 262 2.39 -2.06 15.54
C ALA A 262 2.62 -3.53 15.16
N THR A 263 1.74 -4.12 14.34
CA THR A 263 1.93 -5.47 13.82
C THR A 263 3.20 -5.57 12.97
N ALA A 264 3.44 -4.60 12.07
CA ALA A 264 4.66 -4.56 11.27
C ALA A 264 5.91 -4.44 12.13
N LEU A 265 5.92 -3.56 13.14
CA LEU A 265 7.03 -3.38 14.07
C LEU A 265 7.32 -4.67 14.86
N ARG A 266 6.28 -5.34 15.37
CA ARG A 266 6.42 -6.63 16.07
C ARG A 266 7.07 -7.69 15.19
N LEU A 267 6.63 -7.81 13.95
CA LEU A 267 7.18 -8.77 13.00
C LEU A 267 8.61 -8.42 12.58
N MET A 268 8.89 -7.14 12.32
CA MET A 268 10.25 -6.65 12.07
C MET A 268 11.19 -6.90 13.25
N GLY A 269 10.68 -6.83 14.48
CA GLY A 269 11.45 -7.05 15.71
C GLY A 269 12.13 -8.42 15.81
N ARG A 270 11.72 -9.40 14.99
CA ARG A 270 12.36 -10.73 14.91
C ARG A 270 13.78 -10.68 14.36
N THR A 271 14.01 -9.79 13.39
CA THR A 271 15.32 -9.64 12.71
C THR A 271 15.93 -8.26 12.96
N PHE A 272 15.15 -7.30 13.44
CA PHE A 272 15.56 -5.94 13.73
C PHE A 272 15.08 -5.51 15.14
N PRO A 273 15.90 -5.76 16.19
CA PRO A 273 15.49 -5.57 17.58
C PRO A 273 14.97 -4.18 17.93
N ALA A 274 15.47 -3.12 17.29
CA ALA A 274 14.99 -1.75 17.52
C ALA A 274 13.50 -1.56 17.21
N ALA A 275 12.90 -2.42 16.39
CA ALA A 275 11.48 -2.37 16.06
C ALA A 275 10.60 -3.01 17.15
N ALA A 276 11.10 -3.98 17.93
CA ALA A 276 10.31 -4.80 18.82
C ALA A 276 9.52 -4.00 19.89
N ASN A 277 10.11 -2.90 20.37
CA ASN A 277 9.54 -2.06 21.43
C ASN A 277 9.23 -0.63 20.96
N ALA A 278 9.20 -0.40 19.65
CA ALA A 278 8.93 0.93 19.12
C ALA A 278 7.43 1.27 19.23
N ASP A 279 7.14 2.49 19.68
CA ASP A 279 5.77 3.00 19.69
C ASP A 279 5.33 3.33 18.25
N ALA A 280 4.26 2.67 17.80
CA ALA A 280 3.71 2.86 16.46
C ALA A 280 3.15 4.28 16.25
N GLY A 281 2.69 4.94 17.30
CA GLY A 281 2.14 6.29 17.25
C GLY A 281 3.16 7.33 16.77
N ARG A 282 4.45 7.12 17.03
CA ARG A 282 5.52 8.05 16.59
C ARG A 282 5.67 8.14 15.06
N PHE A 283 5.10 7.21 14.29
CA PHE A 283 5.21 7.17 12.84
C PHE A 283 3.97 7.75 12.13
N VAL A 284 3.05 8.35 12.88
CA VAL A 284 1.77 8.85 12.38
C VAL A 284 1.63 10.34 12.65
N GLU A 285 1.05 11.07 11.69
CA GLU A 285 0.62 12.45 11.82
C GLU A 285 -0.75 12.61 11.14
N ASP A 286 -1.82 12.54 11.91
CA ASP A 286 -3.20 12.52 11.40
C ASP A 286 -3.95 13.85 11.56
N ARG A 287 -3.34 14.89 12.15
CA ARG A 287 -4.00 16.19 12.43
C ARG A 287 -4.65 16.83 11.19
N PHE A 288 -4.01 16.66 10.03
CA PHE A 288 -4.53 17.23 8.78
C PHE A 288 -5.80 16.52 8.31
N LEU A 289 -5.84 15.19 8.42
CA LEU A 289 -7.05 14.42 8.10
C LEU A 289 -8.18 14.73 9.06
N ARG A 290 -7.88 14.85 10.36
CA ARG A 290 -8.88 15.26 11.37
C ARG A 290 -9.47 16.63 11.04
N ALA A 291 -8.62 17.62 10.78
CA ALA A 291 -9.08 18.96 10.41
C ALA A 291 -9.93 18.97 9.12
N ILE A 292 -9.54 18.16 8.11
CA ILE A 292 -10.30 18.02 6.86
C ILE A 292 -11.67 17.35 7.12
N GLU A 293 -11.72 16.33 7.95
CA GLU A 293 -12.98 15.65 8.34
C GLU A 293 -13.88 16.59 9.13
N GLU A 294 -13.36 17.24 10.19
CA GLU A 294 -14.08 18.19 11.03
C GLU A 294 -14.61 19.40 10.24
N SER A 295 -13.97 19.77 9.14
CA SER A 295 -14.47 20.83 8.24
C SER A 295 -15.74 20.45 7.45
N GLY A 296 -16.19 19.18 7.52
CA GLY A 296 -17.30 18.66 6.71
C GLY A 296 -16.93 18.41 5.25
N PHE A 297 -15.67 18.62 4.85
CA PHE A 297 -15.26 18.45 3.46
C PHE A 297 -15.48 17.01 2.95
N ILE A 298 -15.14 16.01 3.77
CA ILE A 298 -15.29 14.61 3.39
C ILE A 298 -16.76 14.25 3.20
N GLU A 299 -17.62 14.67 4.12
CA GLU A 299 -19.07 14.47 4.00
C GLU A 299 -19.63 15.12 2.75
N SER A 300 -19.17 16.33 2.40
CA SER A 300 -19.61 17.02 1.19
C SER A 300 -19.29 16.27 -0.09
N LEU A 301 -18.22 15.47 -0.13
CA LEU A 301 -17.85 14.64 -1.29
C LEU A 301 -18.85 13.49 -1.51
N TYR A 302 -19.38 12.91 -0.42
CA TYR A 302 -20.27 11.74 -0.51
C TYR A 302 -21.76 12.12 -0.56
N GLY A 303 -22.08 13.40 -0.48
CA GLY A 303 -23.45 13.89 -0.35
C GLY A 303 -24.00 13.67 1.07
N THR A 304 -24.71 14.62 1.61
CA THR A 304 -25.53 14.42 2.80
C THR A 304 -26.58 13.36 2.47
N ARG A 305 -26.60 12.23 3.18
CA ARG A 305 -27.80 11.41 3.23
C ARG A 305 -28.87 12.25 3.93
N THR A 306 -29.76 12.86 3.14
CA THR A 306 -31.05 13.34 3.63
C THR A 306 -31.90 12.16 4.07
#